data_31dd13249123017c939b80dc0dfe50f9
#
_entry.id   31dd13249123017c939b80dc0dfe50f9
#
_cell.length_a   1.000
_cell.length_b   1.000
_cell.length_c   1.000
_cell.angle_alpha   90.00
_cell.angle_beta   90.00
_cell.angle_gamma   90.00
#
_symmetry.space_group_name_H-M   'P 1'
#
loop_
_entity.id
_entity.type
_entity.pdbx_description
1 polymer ?
#
loop_
_entity_poly.entity_id
_entity_poly.type
_entity_poly.pdbx_seq_one_letter_code
_entity_poly.pdbx_strand_id
1 'polypeptide(L)'
;MPTGGGKSITFQVPALAMEGICIVVTPLIALMKDQVENLRRIGIKATAIYSGMSRQEIITQLENCIFGGYKFLYVSPERLSTDIFRIKMEAMQVCLLVIDESHCISQWGYDFRPSYLNIAEIRDLLPGVPVLALTATATPEVVNDIQERLRFKEKNVFQKSFARKNLAYIVRKTEDKLNTLVYILGKVPG
;
A
#
# COMPACT_ATOMS: atom_id res chain seq x y z
N MET A 1 0.72 -9.43 -6.15
CA MET A 1 -0.72 -9.70 -6.47
C MET A 1 -1.15 -8.76 -7.57
N PRO A 2 -1.96 -9.17 -8.56
CA PRO A 2 -2.38 -8.30 -9.66
C PRO A 2 -3.23 -7.11 -9.16
N THR A 3 -3.24 -6.02 -9.91
CA THR A 3 -4.14 -4.88 -9.68
C THR A 3 -5.59 -5.37 -9.72
N GLY A 4 -6.44 -4.92 -8.80
CA GLY A 4 -7.81 -5.45 -8.63
C GLY A 4 -7.90 -6.82 -7.94
N GLY A 5 -6.77 -7.44 -7.58
CA GLY A 5 -6.70 -8.76 -6.94
C GLY A 5 -6.97 -8.78 -5.43
N GLY A 6 -7.49 -7.70 -4.86
CA GLY A 6 -7.83 -7.65 -3.44
C GLY A 6 -6.64 -7.36 -2.50
N LYS A 7 -5.59 -6.67 -2.97
CA LYS A 7 -4.42 -6.31 -2.12
C LYS A 7 -4.83 -5.71 -0.77
N SER A 8 -5.77 -4.76 -0.75
CA SER A 8 -6.21 -4.11 0.48
C SER A 8 -6.85 -5.10 1.46
N ILE A 9 -7.65 -6.04 0.98
CA ILE A 9 -8.30 -7.05 1.80
C ILE A 9 -7.28 -7.97 2.49
N THR A 10 -6.12 -8.24 1.86
CA THR A 10 -5.10 -9.12 2.43
C THR A 10 -4.49 -8.61 3.74
N PHE A 11 -4.52 -7.31 3.99
CA PHE A 11 -4.08 -6.75 5.26
C PHE A 11 -5.23 -6.23 6.13
N GLN A 12 -6.33 -5.79 5.52
CA GLN A 12 -7.47 -5.27 6.29
C GLN A 12 -8.11 -6.36 7.14
N VAL A 13 -8.35 -7.54 6.57
CA VAL A 13 -8.97 -8.66 7.30
C VAL A 13 -8.12 -9.13 8.49
N PRO A 14 -6.84 -9.50 8.34
CA PRO A 14 -6.04 -9.90 9.50
C PRO A 14 -5.87 -8.76 10.50
N ALA A 15 -5.67 -7.50 10.06
CA ALA A 15 -5.58 -6.38 10.98
C ALA A 15 -6.83 -6.20 11.83
N LEU A 16 -8.04 -6.43 11.29
CA LEU A 16 -9.29 -6.36 12.05
C LEU A 16 -9.39 -7.45 13.13
N ALA A 17 -8.75 -8.58 12.94
CA ALA A 17 -8.71 -9.69 13.90
C ALA A 17 -7.64 -9.50 15.00
N MET A 18 -6.72 -8.55 14.85
CA MET A 18 -5.64 -8.27 15.80
C MET A 18 -6.02 -7.07 16.70
N GLU A 19 -5.53 -7.03 17.92
CA GLU A 19 -5.63 -5.83 18.78
C GLU A 19 -4.62 -4.77 18.36
N GLY A 20 -4.98 -3.48 18.49
CA GLY A 20 -4.12 -2.36 18.14
C GLY A 20 -4.38 -1.80 16.75
N ILE A 21 -3.49 -0.92 16.30
CA ILE A 21 -3.61 -0.17 15.05
C ILE A 21 -2.73 -0.77 13.94
N CYS A 22 -3.24 -0.82 12.73
CA CYS A 22 -2.49 -1.16 11.52
C CYS A 22 -1.96 0.13 10.87
N ILE A 23 -0.65 0.24 10.72
CA ILE A 23 -0.01 1.34 9.97
C ILE A 23 0.20 0.90 8.53
N VAL A 24 -0.31 1.68 7.57
CA VAL A 24 -0.22 1.41 6.12
C VAL A 24 0.58 2.51 5.45
N VAL A 25 1.79 2.19 5.01
CA VAL A 25 2.64 3.10 4.23
C VAL A 25 2.26 3.00 2.77
N THR A 26 1.86 4.10 2.15
CA THR A 26 1.49 4.15 0.72
C THR A 26 1.86 5.50 0.11
N PRO A 27 2.28 5.54 -1.18
CA PRO A 27 2.82 6.76 -1.78
C PRO A 27 1.74 7.68 -2.37
N LEU A 28 0.53 7.19 -2.58
CA LEU A 28 -0.51 7.88 -3.32
C LEU A 28 -1.58 8.46 -2.39
N ILE A 29 -1.57 9.78 -2.21
CA ILE A 29 -2.50 10.49 -1.31
C ILE A 29 -3.97 10.28 -1.72
N ALA A 30 -4.28 10.28 -3.01
CA ALA A 30 -5.64 10.04 -3.49
C ALA A 30 -6.13 8.65 -3.06
N LEU A 31 -5.30 7.62 -3.26
CA LEU A 31 -5.62 6.25 -2.85
C LEU A 31 -5.77 6.12 -1.33
N MET A 32 -4.93 6.82 -0.55
CA MET A 32 -5.10 6.89 0.91
C MET A 32 -6.48 7.38 1.31
N LYS A 33 -6.90 8.51 0.72
CA LYS A 33 -8.20 9.14 1.02
C LYS A 33 -9.35 8.20 0.68
N ASP A 34 -9.30 7.57 -0.48
CA ASP A 34 -10.32 6.60 -0.93
C ASP A 34 -10.39 5.38 0.01
N GLN A 35 -9.24 4.84 0.42
CA GLN A 35 -9.19 3.72 1.36
C GLN A 35 -9.76 4.09 2.73
N VAL A 36 -9.39 5.26 3.26
CA VAL A 36 -9.91 5.77 4.54
C VAL A 36 -11.42 5.99 4.46
N GLU A 37 -11.92 6.59 3.38
CA GLU A 37 -13.34 6.82 3.21
C GLU A 37 -14.13 5.52 3.12
N ASN A 38 -13.63 4.54 2.36
CA ASN A 38 -14.25 3.21 2.24
C ASN A 38 -14.32 2.50 3.59
N LEU A 39 -13.26 2.53 4.40
CA LEU A 39 -13.26 1.95 5.74
C LEU A 39 -14.26 2.65 6.66
N ARG A 40 -14.30 3.99 6.65
CA ARG A 40 -15.25 4.77 7.46
C ARG A 40 -16.70 4.49 7.07
N ARG A 41 -16.99 4.30 5.78
CA ARG A 41 -18.34 3.98 5.28
C ARG A 41 -18.88 2.67 5.82
N ILE A 42 -17.99 1.71 6.13
CA ILE A 42 -18.37 0.43 6.76
C ILE A 42 -18.17 0.44 8.28
N GLY A 43 -18.04 1.62 8.91
CA GLY A 43 -17.98 1.79 10.36
C GLY A 43 -16.59 1.56 10.99
N ILE A 44 -15.53 1.40 10.19
CA ILE A 44 -14.17 1.20 10.70
C ILE A 44 -13.47 2.55 10.83
N LYS A 45 -12.98 2.87 12.04
CA LYS A 45 -12.21 4.09 12.28
C LYS A 45 -10.85 4.01 11.58
N ALA A 46 -10.65 4.89 10.62
CA ALA A 46 -9.42 5.01 9.85
C ALA A 46 -9.06 6.48 9.64
N THR A 47 -7.78 6.78 9.52
CA THR A 47 -7.28 8.12 9.19
C THR A 47 -6.05 8.06 8.30
N ALA A 48 -5.67 9.22 7.74
CA ALA A 48 -4.48 9.37 6.92
C ALA A 48 -3.67 10.59 7.32
N ILE A 49 -2.33 10.48 7.22
CA ILE A 49 -1.37 11.56 7.42
C ILE A 49 -0.47 11.65 6.20
N TYR A 50 -0.47 12.80 5.54
CA TYR A 50 0.25 13.00 4.29
C TYR A 50 0.83 14.41 4.17
N SER A 51 1.61 14.65 3.12
CA SER A 51 2.19 15.96 2.82
C SER A 51 1.11 16.98 2.48
N GLY A 52 1.24 18.20 3.04
CA GLY A 52 0.24 19.28 2.87
C GLY A 52 -0.71 19.44 4.04
N MET A 53 -0.77 18.51 4.99
CA MET A 53 -1.49 18.70 6.24
C MET A 53 -0.74 19.65 7.17
N SER A 54 -1.47 20.49 7.90
CA SER A 54 -0.92 21.36 8.94
C SER A 54 -0.38 20.53 10.11
N ARG A 55 0.55 21.13 10.88
CA ARG A 55 1.10 20.48 12.07
C ARG A 55 0.00 20.10 13.08
N GLN A 56 -0.99 20.98 13.26
CA GLN A 56 -2.07 20.74 14.21
C GLN A 56 -2.97 19.58 13.77
N GLU A 57 -3.31 19.50 12.50
CA GLU A 57 -4.07 18.36 11.95
C GLU A 57 -3.32 17.04 12.16
N ILE A 58 -2.00 17.01 11.90
CA ILE A 58 -1.17 15.82 12.11
C ILE A 58 -1.19 15.39 13.58
N ILE A 59 -0.99 16.33 14.52
CA ILE A 59 -1.03 16.04 15.95
C ILE A 59 -2.39 15.44 16.32
N THR A 60 -3.47 16.08 15.93
CA THR A 60 -4.83 15.61 16.22
C THR A 60 -5.07 14.20 15.70
N GLN A 61 -4.66 13.91 14.45
CA GLN A 61 -4.83 12.57 13.89
C GLN A 61 -3.99 11.52 14.61
N LEU A 62 -2.76 11.84 15.00
CA LEU A 62 -1.90 10.94 15.77
C LEU A 62 -2.45 10.66 17.16
N GLU A 63 -2.99 11.67 17.84
CA GLU A 63 -3.66 11.51 19.14
C GLU A 63 -4.92 10.67 19.04
N ASN A 64 -5.70 10.85 17.99
CA ASN A 64 -6.84 10.00 17.69
C ASN A 64 -6.42 8.53 17.47
N CYS A 65 -5.26 8.28 16.89
CA CYS A 65 -4.71 6.93 16.72
C CYS A 65 -4.29 6.31 18.06
N ILE A 66 -3.82 7.12 19.03
CA ILE A 66 -3.42 6.65 20.36
C ILE A 66 -4.65 6.40 21.24
N PHE A 67 -5.57 7.37 21.32
CA PHE A 67 -6.66 7.39 22.30
C PHE A 67 -8.05 7.12 21.72
N GLY A 68 -8.23 7.29 20.41
CA GLY A 68 -9.54 7.29 19.77
C GLY A 68 -10.00 5.92 19.25
N GLY A 69 -9.23 4.85 19.43
CA GLY A 69 -9.55 3.51 18.97
C GLY A 69 -9.57 3.40 17.44
N TYR A 70 -8.69 4.11 16.75
CA TYR A 70 -8.53 4.00 15.30
C TYR A 70 -7.86 2.66 14.95
N LYS A 71 -8.38 2.01 13.91
CA LYS A 71 -7.90 0.71 13.45
C LYS A 71 -6.87 0.80 12.34
N PHE A 72 -6.96 1.81 11.49
CA PHE A 72 -6.03 2.02 10.38
C PHE A 72 -5.50 3.44 10.36
N LEU A 73 -4.17 3.55 10.26
CA LEU A 73 -3.44 4.79 9.98
C LEU A 73 -2.72 4.65 8.64
N TYR A 74 -3.18 5.36 7.63
CA TYR A 74 -2.47 5.50 6.37
C TYR A 74 -1.48 6.64 6.46
N VAL A 75 -0.24 6.43 6.00
CA VAL A 75 0.82 7.42 6.13
C VAL A 75 1.67 7.47 4.86
N SER A 76 2.00 8.70 4.42
CA SER A 76 2.96 8.86 3.33
C SER A 76 4.39 8.59 3.82
N PRO A 77 5.27 8.01 2.98
CA PRO A 77 6.62 7.61 3.40
C PRO A 77 7.46 8.78 3.92
N GLU A 78 7.23 10.01 3.44
CA GLU A 78 7.93 11.21 3.88
C GLU A 78 7.62 11.58 5.35
N ARG A 79 6.46 11.15 5.86
CA ARG A 79 6.05 11.44 7.25
C ARG A 79 6.73 10.52 8.26
N LEU A 80 7.21 9.37 7.83
CA LEU A 80 7.84 8.39 8.72
C LEU A 80 9.13 8.93 9.38
N SER A 81 9.85 9.80 8.70
CA SER A 81 11.11 10.39 9.22
C SER A 81 10.89 11.61 10.12
N THR A 82 9.65 12.08 10.30
CA THR A 82 9.38 13.24 11.14
C THR A 82 9.39 12.87 12.63
N ASP A 83 10.05 13.68 13.47
CA ASP A 83 10.14 13.44 14.91
C ASP A 83 8.77 13.28 15.57
N ILE A 84 7.80 14.12 15.15
CA ILE A 84 6.45 14.07 15.69
C ILE A 84 5.76 12.72 15.43
N PHE A 85 5.96 12.15 14.24
CA PHE A 85 5.42 10.83 13.90
C PHE A 85 6.07 9.75 14.76
N ARG A 86 7.41 9.75 14.84
CA ARG A 86 8.19 8.76 15.60
C ARG A 86 7.81 8.74 17.10
N ILE A 87 7.80 9.92 17.72
CA ILE A 87 7.44 10.06 19.15
C ILE A 87 6.00 9.57 19.41
N LYS A 88 5.04 9.95 18.56
CA LYS A 88 3.65 9.53 18.76
C LYS A 88 3.43 8.05 18.45
N MET A 89 4.17 7.49 17.50
CA MET A 89 4.10 6.06 17.13
C MET A 89 4.56 5.15 18.29
N GLU A 90 5.55 5.56 19.06
CA GLU A 90 6.00 4.81 20.26
C GLU A 90 4.88 4.61 21.31
N ALA A 91 3.92 5.55 21.35
CA ALA A 91 2.75 5.45 22.22
C ALA A 91 1.58 4.66 21.61
N MET A 92 1.71 4.17 20.37
CA MET A 92 0.67 3.38 19.70
C MET A 92 0.89 1.89 19.94
N GLN A 93 -0.18 1.16 20.17
CA GLN A 93 -0.15 -0.31 20.10
C GLN A 93 -0.27 -0.74 18.63
N VAL A 94 0.87 -0.84 17.92
CA VAL A 94 0.89 -1.23 16.51
C VAL A 94 0.79 -2.74 16.37
N CYS A 95 -0.21 -3.23 15.62
CA CYS A 95 -0.43 -4.66 15.40
C CYS A 95 0.13 -5.18 14.07
N LEU A 96 0.23 -4.31 13.07
CA LEU A 96 0.70 -4.69 11.72
C LEU A 96 1.29 -3.45 11.02
N LEU A 97 2.45 -3.63 10.39
CA LEU A 97 3.03 -2.63 9.47
C LEU A 97 2.88 -3.12 8.04
N VAL A 98 2.15 -2.37 7.23
CA VAL A 98 1.90 -2.67 5.81
C VAL A 98 2.66 -1.68 4.94
N ILE A 99 3.37 -2.19 3.95
CA ILE A 99 4.06 -1.38 2.94
C ILE A 99 3.38 -1.65 1.60
N ASP A 100 2.49 -0.76 1.20
CA ASP A 100 1.85 -0.82 -0.11
C ASP A 100 2.77 -0.22 -1.17
N GLU A 101 2.62 -0.67 -2.41
CA GLU A 101 3.50 -0.36 -3.54
C GLU A 101 5.00 -0.50 -3.18
N SER A 102 5.32 -1.59 -2.48
CA SER A 102 6.66 -1.83 -1.92
C SER A 102 7.79 -1.86 -2.97
N HIS A 103 7.47 -2.00 -4.27
CA HIS A 103 8.44 -1.86 -5.35
C HIS A 103 9.11 -0.47 -5.38
N CYS A 104 8.49 0.54 -4.78
CA CYS A 104 9.07 1.88 -4.66
C CYS A 104 10.36 1.94 -3.82
N ILE A 105 10.67 0.90 -3.03
CA ILE A 105 11.92 0.82 -2.26
C ILE A 105 13.12 0.45 -3.13
N SER A 106 12.88 -0.15 -4.29
CA SER A 106 13.90 -0.70 -5.17
C SER A 106 14.30 0.26 -6.27
N GLN A 107 15.61 0.47 -6.44
CA GLN A 107 16.15 1.21 -7.59
C GLN A 107 15.96 0.48 -8.92
N TRP A 108 15.73 -0.82 -8.88
CA TRP A 108 15.40 -1.65 -10.04
C TRP A 108 13.90 -1.60 -10.40
N GLY A 109 13.08 -0.96 -9.53
CA GLY A 109 11.67 -0.71 -9.79
C GLY A 109 11.46 0.50 -10.71
N TYR A 110 10.34 0.54 -11.38
CA TYR A 110 10.00 1.64 -12.30
C TYR A 110 9.61 2.96 -11.58
N ASP A 111 9.32 2.93 -10.28
CA ASP A 111 8.91 4.10 -9.47
C ASP A 111 9.70 4.13 -8.14
N PHE A 112 11.03 4.25 -8.22
CA PHE A 112 11.87 4.35 -7.04
C PHE A 112 11.61 5.65 -6.27
N ARG A 113 11.40 5.52 -4.95
CA ARG A 113 11.18 6.65 -4.05
C ARG A 113 12.14 6.58 -2.86
N PRO A 114 13.11 7.51 -2.75
CA PRO A 114 14.08 7.51 -1.66
C PRO A 114 13.45 7.48 -0.25
N SER A 115 12.28 8.10 -0.08
CA SER A 115 11.55 8.12 1.20
C SER A 115 11.12 6.73 1.70
N TYR A 116 11.02 5.72 0.81
CA TYR A 116 10.75 4.33 1.19
C TYR A 116 11.90 3.68 1.95
N LEU A 117 13.13 4.17 1.81
CA LEU A 117 14.29 3.66 2.55
C LEU A 117 14.14 3.89 4.06
N ASN A 118 13.42 4.93 4.47
CA ASN A 118 13.17 5.25 5.88
C ASN A 118 12.25 4.23 6.58
N ILE A 119 11.55 3.37 5.82
CA ILE A 119 10.65 2.35 6.40
C ILE A 119 11.44 1.33 7.23
N ALA A 120 12.68 1.02 6.84
CA ALA A 120 13.53 0.11 7.61
C ALA A 120 13.81 0.64 9.04
N GLU A 121 13.99 1.96 9.19
CA GLU A 121 14.20 2.60 10.50
C GLU A 121 12.94 2.53 11.36
N ILE A 122 11.77 2.72 10.77
CA ILE A 122 10.48 2.57 11.47
C ILE A 122 10.28 1.14 11.96
N ARG A 123 10.70 0.16 11.19
CA ARG A 123 10.63 -1.24 11.59
C ARG A 123 11.48 -1.52 12.84
N ASP A 124 12.64 -0.86 12.97
CA ASP A 124 13.51 -1.01 14.14
C ASP A 124 12.82 -0.46 15.42
N LEU A 125 11.95 0.53 15.29
CA LEU A 125 11.14 1.08 16.40
C LEU A 125 9.92 0.21 16.75
N LEU A 126 9.61 -0.80 15.94
CA LEU A 126 8.47 -1.69 16.10
C LEU A 126 8.90 -3.16 16.26
N PRO A 127 9.68 -3.50 17.31
CA PRO A 127 10.17 -4.86 17.50
C PRO A 127 9.00 -5.84 17.69
N GLY A 128 9.03 -6.95 16.96
CA GLY A 128 7.98 -7.98 17.05
C GLY A 128 6.71 -7.70 16.26
N VAL A 129 6.53 -6.51 15.70
CA VAL A 129 5.39 -6.21 14.83
C VAL A 129 5.57 -6.90 13.47
N PRO A 130 4.61 -7.69 13.01
CA PRO A 130 4.66 -8.29 11.69
C PRO A 130 4.64 -7.23 10.58
N VAL A 131 5.35 -7.53 9.49
CA VAL A 131 5.48 -6.62 8.33
C VAL A 131 4.96 -7.32 7.10
N LEU A 132 4.09 -6.66 6.35
CA LEU A 132 3.54 -7.13 5.08
C LEU A 132 3.87 -6.14 3.96
N ALA A 133 4.71 -6.57 3.01
CA ALA A 133 5.04 -5.79 1.82
C ALA A 133 4.19 -6.25 0.63
N LEU A 134 3.51 -5.32 -0.02
CA LEU A 134 2.59 -5.58 -1.12
C LEU A 134 3.01 -4.82 -2.37
N THR A 135 2.98 -5.51 -3.51
CA THR A 135 3.15 -4.87 -4.82
C THR A 135 2.39 -5.65 -5.90
N ALA A 136 1.99 -4.95 -6.95
CA ALA A 136 1.43 -5.57 -8.15
C ALA A 136 2.49 -5.87 -9.20
N THR A 137 3.65 -5.21 -9.13
CA THR A 137 4.66 -5.21 -10.19
C THR A 137 6.04 -5.40 -9.57
N ALA A 138 6.53 -6.62 -9.53
CA ALA A 138 7.87 -6.89 -9.05
C ALA A 138 8.51 -8.02 -9.87
N THR A 139 9.70 -7.75 -10.41
CA THR A 139 10.58 -8.77 -10.95
C THR A 139 11.26 -9.54 -9.81
N PRO A 140 11.88 -10.70 -10.05
CA PRO A 140 12.63 -11.42 -9.01
C PRO A 140 13.69 -10.56 -8.31
N GLU A 141 14.38 -9.68 -9.05
CA GLU A 141 15.39 -8.76 -8.53
C GLU A 141 14.76 -7.75 -7.55
N VAL A 142 13.61 -7.17 -7.95
CA VAL A 142 12.85 -6.24 -7.10
C VAL A 142 12.36 -6.94 -5.83
N VAL A 143 11.89 -8.19 -5.93
CA VAL A 143 11.46 -8.98 -4.76
C VAL A 143 12.61 -9.18 -3.78
N ASN A 144 13.80 -9.52 -4.27
CA ASN A 144 14.98 -9.70 -3.42
C ASN A 144 15.38 -8.38 -2.75
N ASP A 145 15.42 -7.27 -3.50
CA ASP A 145 15.75 -5.94 -2.99
C ASP A 145 14.75 -5.47 -1.91
N ILE A 146 13.44 -5.71 -2.11
CA ILE A 146 12.41 -5.42 -1.10
C ILE A 146 12.70 -6.17 0.21
N GLN A 147 13.01 -7.45 0.14
CA GLN A 147 13.26 -8.24 1.33
C GLN A 147 14.53 -7.81 2.07
N GLU A 148 15.60 -7.53 1.34
CA GLU A 148 16.85 -7.07 1.89
C GLU A 148 16.71 -5.69 2.54
N ARG A 149 16.15 -4.70 1.83
CA ARG A 149 15.99 -3.33 2.33
C ARG A 149 15.01 -3.21 3.48
N LEU A 150 13.96 -4.03 3.49
CA LEU A 150 13.04 -4.13 4.63
C LEU A 150 13.54 -5.08 5.73
N ARG A 151 14.74 -5.66 5.60
CA ARG A 151 15.39 -6.51 6.60
C ARG A 151 14.51 -7.69 7.04
N PHE A 152 13.87 -8.38 6.09
CA PHE A 152 13.13 -9.60 6.41
C PHE A 152 14.09 -10.69 6.86
N LYS A 153 13.81 -11.33 8.02
CA LYS A 153 14.65 -12.41 8.57
C LYS A 153 14.55 -13.69 7.75
N GLU A 154 13.36 -13.96 7.21
CA GLU A 154 13.08 -15.13 6.39
C GLU A 154 12.48 -14.70 5.06
N LYS A 155 12.86 -15.39 3.99
CA LYS A 155 12.31 -15.15 2.66
C LYS A 155 10.94 -15.83 2.55
N ASN A 156 9.89 -15.08 2.80
CA ASN A 156 8.51 -15.55 2.70
C ASN A 156 7.78 -14.77 1.61
N VAL A 157 7.73 -15.32 0.39
CA VAL A 157 7.19 -14.66 -0.80
C VAL A 157 5.99 -15.42 -1.33
N PHE A 158 4.85 -14.75 -1.36
CA PHE A 158 3.63 -15.25 -1.98
C PHE A 158 3.43 -14.59 -3.34
N GLN A 159 3.60 -15.34 -4.41
CA GLN A 159 3.43 -14.87 -5.76
C GLN A 159 2.26 -15.57 -6.45
N LYS A 160 1.39 -14.80 -7.09
CA LYS A 160 0.32 -15.32 -7.93
C LYS A 160 0.58 -14.91 -9.39
N SER A 161 0.29 -15.80 -10.32
CA SER A 161 0.39 -15.52 -11.75
C SER A 161 -0.48 -14.31 -12.14
N PHE A 162 0.05 -13.45 -13.01
CA PHE A 162 -0.68 -12.33 -13.62
C PHE A 162 -1.53 -12.76 -14.82
N ALA A 163 -1.42 -14.02 -15.23
CA ALA A 163 -2.18 -14.53 -16.37
C ALA A 163 -3.69 -14.45 -16.08
N ARG A 164 -4.37 -13.68 -16.89
CA ARG A 164 -5.83 -13.56 -16.85
C ARG A 164 -6.41 -14.48 -17.93
N LYS A 165 -6.91 -15.65 -17.54
CA LYS A 165 -7.46 -16.64 -18.47
C LYS A 165 -8.65 -16.15 -19.28
N ASN A 166 -9.32 -15.10 -18.83
CA ASN A 166 -10.45 -14.45 -19.48
C ASN A 166 -10.08 -13.25 -20.35
N LEU A 167 -8.79 -12.93 -20.51
CA LEU A 167 -8.31 -11.85 -21.37
C LEU A 167 -7.39 -12.41 -22.45
N ALA A 168 -7.70 -12.08 -23.69
CA ALA A 168 -6.84 -12.36 -24.84
C ALA A 168 -6.28 -11.04 -25.39
N TYR A 169 -4.96 -10.97 -25.53
CA TYR A 169 -4.29 -9.86 -26.21
C TYR A 169 -4.21 -10.21 -27.70
N ILE A 170 -5.01 -9.54 -28.53
CA ILE A 170 -5.06 -9.78 -29.98
C ILE A 170 -4.50 -8.56 -30.68
N VAL A 171 -3.40 -8.74 -31.42
CA VAL A 171 -2.83 -7.71 -32.29
C VAL A 171 -3.17 -8.03 -33.73
N ARG A 172 -3.82 -7.11 -34.42
CA ARG A 172 -4.15 -7.23 -35.83
C ARG A 172 -3.55 -6.08 -36.61
N LYS A 173 -2.90 -6.39 -37.73
CA LYS A 173 -2.46 -5.38 -38.66
C LYS A 173 -3.67 -4.98 -39.51
N THR A 174 -3.96 -3.69 -39.61
CA THR A 174 -5.04 -3.16 -40.48
C THR A 174 -4.62 -1.80 -41.02
N GLU A 175 -5.02 -1.49 -42.25
CA GLU A 175 -4.82 -0.18 -42.88
C GLU A 175 -5.95 0.79 -42.48
N ASP A 176 -7.13 0.26 -42.16
CA ASP A 176 -8.29 1.04 -41.71
C ASP A 176 -8.63 0.72 -40.25
N LYS A 177 -7.96 1.44 -39.35
CA LYS A 177 -8.12 1.24 -37.89
C LYS A 177 -9.51 1.65 -37.39
N LEU A 178 -10.10 2.71 -37.97
CA LEU A 178 -11.36 3.27 -37.50
C LEU A 178 -12.51 2.32 -37.78
N ASN A 179 -12.67 1.89 -39.06
CA ASN A 179 -13.72 0.97 -39.44
C ASN A 179 -13.56 -0.40 -38.77
N THR A 180 -12.32 -0.87 -38.59
CA THR A 180 -12.05 -2.11 -37.85
C THR A 180 -12.48 -1.98 -36.39
N LEU A 181 -12.21 -0.86 -35.73
CA LEU A 181 -12.65 -0.60 -34.35
C LEU A 181 -14.18 -0.57 -34.23
N VAL A 182 -14.85 0.18 -35.12
CA VAL A 182 -16.32 0.26 -35.16
C VAL A 182 -16.95 -1.11 -35.35
N TYR A 183 -16.40 -1.91 -36.28
CA TYR A 183 -16.85 -3.29 -36.51
C TYR A 183 -16.70 -4.17 -35.26
N ILE A 184 -15.55 -4.08 -34.56
CA ILE A 184 -15.31 -4.85 -33.33
C ILE A 184 -16.31 -4.42 -32.23
N LEU A 185 -16.45 -3.12 -32.02
CA LEU A 185 -17.38 -2.58 -30.99
C LEU A 185 -18.83 -2.97 -31.28
N GLY A 186 -19.24 -3.01 -32.56
CA GLY A 186 -20.58 -3.46 -32.90
C GLY A 186 -20.84 -4.96 -32.67
N LYS A 187 -19.78 -5.76 -32.39
CA LYS A 187 -19.90 -7.18 -32.10
C LYS A 187 -19.75 -7.52 -30.61
N VAL A 188 -19.35 -6.57 -29.79
CA VAL A 188 -19.25 -6.75 -28.35
C VAL A 188 -20.54 -6.25 -27.70
N PRO A 189 -21.37 -7.16 -27.16
CA PRO A 189 -22.55 -6.72 -26.40
C PRO A 189 -22.08 -5.94 -25.18
N GLY A 190 -22.66 -4.76 -24.93
CA GLY A 190 -22.43 -3.90 -23.79
C GLY A 190 -22.93 -4.51 -22.49
#